data_4deb6d8980ae0d61c6a01b5a42624760
#
_entry.id   4deb6d8980ae0d61c6a01b5a42624760
#
_cell.length_a   1.000
_cell.length_b   1.000
_cell.length_c   1.000
_cell.angle_alpha   90.00
_cell.angle_beta   90.00
_cell.angle_gamma   90.00
#
_symmetry.space_group_name_H-M   'P 1'
#
loop_
_entity.id
_entity.type
_entity.pdbx_description
1 polymer ?
#
loop_
_entity_poly.entity_id
_entity_poly.type
_entity_poly.pdbx_seq_one_letter_code
_entity_poly.pdbx_strand_id
1 'polypeptide(L)'
;MCIRDSVNTYTVTFVDGLTGDIISTTSVNECENAVLPEAPIHDGYTFVRYDDNGEFITDDITVTAEYSVNSYLVTFIDGLTGSTLSEQVVEYGNAAAAPEAPAHEGYTFTGWDNDFESVSCSMTVAAQYARNSYTVTFLDWDGTELSSETVLHGESAAQIPSPVRTGYTFIGWDASLTNITSDVTATAQYEINRYLVVFVDWDGSTISRQLVAYGQAAELPEEPVREYYNFIGWSADTSCITEETIVVAQYSIAITAGDVDADGSVTITDALLTLRIAMELVTPSEVQLVAADINEDMCVNVVDAQIILRTALGI
;
A
#
# COMPACT_ATOMS: atom_id res chain seq x y z
N MET A 1 2.80 -29.64 -112.94
CA MET A 1 3.45 -28.48 -112.33
C MET A 1 2.59 -28.13 -111.13
N CYS A 2 2.97 -28.61 -109.92
CA CYS A 2 2.21 -28.34 -108.70
C CYS A 2 2.64 -26.98 -108.20
N ILE A 3 1.76 -26.04 -108.23
CA ILE A 3 1.92 -24.79 -107.51
C ILE A 3 1.70 -25.16 -106.07
N ARG A 4 2.79 -25.14 -105.29
CA ARG A 4 2.66 -25.13 -103.82
C ARG A 4 2.20 -23.71 -103.46
N ASP A 5 0.97 -23.57 -103.10
CA ASP A 5 0.53 -22.38 -102.44
C ASP A 5 1.27 -22.37 -101.09
N SER A 6 2.24 -21.47 -100.92
CA SER A 6 2.85 -21.23 -99.63
C SER A 6 1.85 -20.46 -98.79
N VAL A 7 1.27 -21.11 -97.79
CA VAL A 7 0.44 -20.43 -96.80
C VAL A 7 1.38 -19.55 -95.98
N ASN A 8 1.11 -18.24 -95.92
CA ASN A 8 1.84 -17.34 -95.04
C ASN A 8 1.66 -17.79 -93.58
N THR A 9 2.71 -17.75 -92.82
CA THR A 9 2.67 -18.05 -91.39
C THR A 9 3.13 -16.82 -90.60
N TYR A 10 2.42 -16.52 -89.52
CA TYR A 10 2.70 -15.40 -88.63
C TYR A 10 3.07 -15.91 -87.29
N THR A 11 3.90 -15.11 -86.57
CA THR A 11 4.33 -15.41 -85.21
C THR A 11 3.45 -14.67 -84.17
N VAL A 12 2.84 -15.43 -83.28
CA VAL A 12 2.11 -14.88 -82.13
C VAL A 12 2.96 -15.09 -80.86
N THR A 13 3.35 -14.01 -80.21
CA THR A 13 4.13 -14.03 -78.99
C THR A 13 3.25 -13.62 -77.87
N PHE A 14 3.03 -14.52 -76.88
CA PHE A 14 2.30 -14.24 -75.66
C PHE A 14 3.27 -13.77 -74.61
N VAL A 15 2.98 -12.63 -73.99
CA VAL A 15 3.82 -12.01 -72.92
C VAL A 15 3.04 -11.80 -71.68
N ASP A 16 3.75 -11.88 -70.57
CA ASP A 16 3.23 -11.55 -69.24
C ASP A 16 3.23 -10.02 -69.03
N GLY A 17 2.07 -9.45 -68.79
CA GLY A 17 1.93 -8.00 -68.63
C GLY A 17 2.50 -7.42 -67.35
N LEU A 18 2.83 -8.27 -66.37
CA LEU A 18 3.47 -7.81 -65.13
C LEU A 18 5.00 -7.87 -65.18
N THR A 19 5.55 -8.97 -65.75
CA THR A 19 7.01 -9.18 -65.76
C THR A 19 7.60 -8.83 -67.13
N GLY A 20 6.82 -8.85 -68.22
CA GLY A 20 7.29 -8.71 -69.60
C GLY A 20 7.92 -9.99 -70.19
N ASP A 21 7.89 -11.09 -69.47
CA ASP A 21 8.46 -12.36 -69.93
C ASP A 21 7.59 -13.00 -71.00
N ILE A 22 8.23 -13.72 -71.92
CA ILE A 22 7.52 -14.50 -72.95
C ILE A 22 6.92 -15.74 -72.26
N ILE A 23 5.57 -15.85 -72.31
CA ILE A 23 4.83 -17.01 -71.83
C ILE A 23 4.97 -18.14 -72.84
N SER A 24 4.71 -17.84 -74.13
CA SER A 24 4.87 -18.77 -75.26
C SER A 24 4.97 -18.04 -76.59
N THR A 25 5.49 -18.72 -77.59
CA THR A 25 5.50 -18.26 -78.99
C THR A 25 4.97 -19.39 -79.87
N THR A 26 4.03 -19.08 -80.79
CA THR A 26 3.44 -20.04 -81.71
C THR A 26 3.43 -19.46 -83.07
N SER A 27 3.50 -20.33 -84.08
CA SER A 27 3.38 -19.97 -85.52
C SER A 27 2.03 -20.43 -86.05
N VAL A 28 1.27 -19.52 -86.67
CA VAL A 28 -0.11 -19.74 -87.13
C VAL A 28 -0.18 -19.42 -88.62
N ASN A 29 -0.97 -20.17 -89.40
CA ASN A 29 -1.21 -19.84 -90.77
C ASN A 29 -2.11 -18.60 -90.88
N GLU A 30 -1.99 -17.93 -92.01
CA GLU A 30 -2.80 -16.74 -92.30
C GLU A 30 -4.29 -17.01 -92.12
N CYS A 31 -4.99 -16.11 -91.37
CA CYS A 31 -6.42 -16.18 -91.02
C CYS A 31 -6.81 -17.34 -90.04
N GLU A 32 -5.84 -18.05 -89.48
CA GLU A 32 -6.11 -19.02 -88.40
C GLU A 32 -6.03 -18.36 -87.02
N ASN A 33 -6.51 -19.07 -86.02
CA ASN A 33 -6.51 -18.60 -84.59
C ASN A 33 -5.31 -19.20 -83.86
N ALA A 34 -4.70 -18.39 -83.03
CA ALA A 34 -3.73 -18.84 -82.01
C ALA A 34 -4.45 -19.45 -80.84
N VAL A 35 -3.86 -20.47 -80.19
CA VAL A 35 -4.35 -21.04 -78.97
C VAL A 35 -3.75 -20.22 -77.82
N LEU A 36 -4.62 -19.58 -77.01
CA LEU A 36 -4.21 -18.83 -75.84
C LEU A 36 -3.60 -19.77 -74.77
N PRO A 37 -2.37 -19.53 -74.32
CA PRO A 37 -1.78 -20.34 -73.28
C PRO A 37 -2.46 -20.06 -71.93
N GLU A 38 -2.21 -20.88 -70.90
CA GLU A 38 -2.56 -20.58 -69.49
C GLU A 38 -1.68 -19.40 -69.00
N ALA A 39 -2.33 -18.39 -68.42
CA ALA A 39 -1.62 -17.23 -67.93
C ALA A 39 -0.85 -17.58 -66.62
N PRO A 40 0.38 -17.09 -66.41
CA PRO A 40 1.11 -17.25 -65.15
C PRO A 40 0.33 -16.76 -63.92
N ILE A 41 0.51 -17.45 -62.79
CA ILE A 41 -0.07 -17.06 -61.53
C ILE A 41 0.92 -16.13 -60.82
N HIS A 42 0.44 -14.97 -60.36
CA HIS A 42 1.21 -14.01 -59.60
C HIS A 42 0.57 -13.75 -58.25
N ASP A 43 1.39 -13.78 -57.18
CA ASP A 43 0.91 -13.46 -55.84
C ASP A 43 0.37 -12.04 -55.81
N GLY A 44 -0.85 -11.90 -55.27
CA GLY A 44 -1.52 -10.61 -55.16
C GLY A 44 -2.15 -10.07 -56.45
N TYR A 45 -2.15 -10.83 -57.52
CA TYR A 45 -2.76 -10.42 -58.78
C TYR A 45 -3.72 -11.50 -59.29
N THR A 46 -4.74 -11.07 -60.01
CA THR A 46 -5.69 -11.94 -60.66
C THR A 46 -5.62 -11.71 -62.17
N PHE A 47 -5.41 -12.77 -62.97
CA PHE A 47 -5.49 -12.70 -64.41
C PHE A 47 -6.89 -12.26 -64.84
N VAL A 48 -6.97 -11.25 -65.66
CA VAL A 48 -8.24 -10.71 -66.19
C VAL A 48 -8.53 -11.27 -67.59
N ARG A 49 -7.62 -11.09 -68.47
CA ARG A 49 -7.74 -11.48 -69.86
C ARG A 49 -6.42 -11.32 -70.59
N TYR A 50 -6.39 -11.80 -71.83
CA TYR A 50 -5.42 -11.36 -72.84
C TYR A 50 -5.96 -10.09 -73.54
N ASP A 51 -5.11 -9.14 -73.89
CA ASP A 51 -5.47 -7.89 -74.59
C ASP A 51 -5.97 -8.13 -76.00
N ASP A 52 -5.55 -9.27 -76.63
CA ASP A 52 -6.06 -9.80 -77.92
C ASP A 52 -6.53 -11.25 -77.69
N ASN A 53 -7.57 -11.65 -78.43
CA ASN A 53 -8.15 -13.01 -78.36
C ASN A 53 -7.46 -14.04 -79.27
N GLY A 54 -6.43 -13.65 -80.07
CA GLY A 54 -5.67 -14.51 -80.95
C GLY A 54 -6.43 -15.02 -82.18
N GLU A 55 -7.51 -14.35 -82.60
CA GLU A 55 -8.34 -14.76 -83.73
C GLU A 55 -7.94 -14.05 -85.05
N PHE A 56 -8.04 -14.75 -86.17
CA PHE A 56 -7.80 -14.23 -87.52
C PHE A 56 -6.44 -13.53 -87.69
N ILE A 57 -5.37 -14.22 -87.38
CA ILE A 57 -4.01 -13.70 -87.45
C ILE A 57 -3.58 -13.40 -88.88
N THR A 58 -3.21 -12.14 -89.18
CA THR A 58 -2.80 -11.64 -90.46
C THR A 58 -1.39 -11.01 -90.49
N ASP A 59 -0.79 -10.81 -89.31
CA ASP A 59 0.52 -10.22 -89.06
C ASP A 59 1.17 -10.87 -87.87
N ASP A 60 2.47 -10.64 -87.60
CA ASP A 60 3.14 -10.95 -86.37
C ASP A 60 2.58 -10.07 -85.29
N ILE A 61 2.08 -10.66 -84.19
CA ILE A 61 1.49 -9.93 -83.08
C ILE A 61 2.10 -10.35 -81.76
N THR A 62 2.03 -9.41 -80.76
CA THR A 62 2.28 -9.68 -79.35
C THR A 62 0.98 -9.56 -78.60
N VAL A 63 0.62 -10.60 -77.84
CA VAL A 63 -0.59 -10.69 -77.05
C VAL A 63 -0.18 -10.65 -75.57
N THR A 64 -0.71 -9.67 -74.79
CA THR A 64 -0.31 -9.41 -73.44
C THR A 64 -1.34 -9.92 -72.47
N ALA A 65 -0.91 -10.68 -71.45
CA ALA A 65 -1.75 -11.07 -70.33
C ALA A 65 -1.95 -9.87 -69.39
N GLU A 66 -3.20 -9.45 -69.25
CA GLU A 66 -3.59 -8.36 -68.36
C GLU A 66 -4.00 -8.90 -66.94
N TYR A 67 -3.54 -8.23 -65.88
CA TYR A 67 -3.83 -8.58 -64.50
C TYR A 67 -4.40 -7.41 -63.76
N SER A 68 -5.24 -7.72 -62.79
CA SER A 68 -5.70 -6.76 -61.77
C SER A 68 -5.02 -7.03 -60.45
N VAL A 69 -4.59 -5.97 -59.71
CA VAL A 69 -4.11 -6.10 -58.36
C VAL A 69 -5.26 -6.51 -57.43
N ASN A 70 -5.03 -7.46 -56.54
CA ASN A 70 -6.00 -7.88 -55.55
C ASN A 70 -6.07 -6.86 -54.41
N SER A 71 -7.26 -6.73 -53.83
CA SER A 71 -7.48 -5.88 -52.70
C SER A 71 -7.99 -6.69 -51.50
N TYR A 72 -7.57 -6.31 -50.30
CA TYR A 72 -7.85 -7.02 -49.07
C TYR A 72 -8.46 -6.08 -48.05
N LEU A 73 -9.38 -6.61 -47.24
CA LEU A 73 -9.98 -5.88 -46.13
C LEU A 73 -9.03 -5.93 -44.94
N VAL A 74 -8.65 -4.74 -44.41
CA VAL A 74 -7.93 -4.56 -43.14
C VAL A 74 -8.88 -3.92 -42.17
N THR A 75 -9.12 -4.60 -41.04
CA THR A 75 -10.00 -4.16 -39.96
C THR A 75 -9.16 -3.86 -38.72
N PHE A 76 -9.14 -2.60 -38.28
CA PHE A 76 -8.53 -2.20 -37.02
C PHE A 76 -9.55 -2.27 -35.88
N ILE A 77 -9.18 -2.92 -34.79
CA ILE A 77 -10.04 -3.06 -33.60
C ILE A 77 -9.33 -2.57 -32.35
N ASP A 78 -10.12 -2.19 -31.37
CA ASP A 78 -9.67 -1.96 -30.01
C ASP A 78 -9.45 -3.31 -29.31
N GLY A 79 -8.25 -3.59 -28.87
CA GLY A 79 -7.89 -4.88 -28.27
C GLY A 79 -8.47 -5.10 -26.87
N LEU A 80 -8.95 -4.04 -26.17
CA LEU A 80 -9.62 -4.18 -24.87
C LEU A 80 -11.13 -4.40 -25.01
N THR A 81 -11.77 -3.72 -25.95
CA THR A 81 -13.24 -3.76 -26.10
C THR A 81 -13.69 -4.64 -27.25
N GLY A 82 -12.82 -4.94 -28.21
CA GLY A 82 -13.16 -5.62 -29.46
C GLY A 82 -13.91 -4.75 -30.46
N SER A 83 -14.08 -3.46 -30.20
CA SER A 83 -14.81 -2.54 -31.08
C SER A 83 -14.02 -2.24 -32.35
N THR A 84 -14.69 -2.22 -33.53
CA THR A 84 -14.07 -1.79 -34.76
C THR A 84 -13.76 -0.29 -34.74
N LEU A 85 -12.51 0.05 -35.00
CA LEU A 85 -12.01 1.43 -35.08
C LEU A 85 -12.03 1.94 -36.54
N SER A 86 -11.63 1.10 -37.48
CA SER A 86 -11.56 1.43 -38.91
C SER A 86 -11.60 0.18 -39.77
N GLU A 87 -12.18 0.30 -40.95
CA GLU A 87 -12.11 -0.68 -42.00
C GLU A 87 -11.64 -0.01 -43.33
N GLN A 88 -10.72 -0.64 -44.01
CA GLN A 88 -10.19 -0.13 -45.25
C GLN A 88 -9.86 -1.26 -46.23
N VAL A 89 -10.07 -1.02 -47.51
CA VAL A 89 -9.70 -1.92 -48.58
C VAL A 89 -8.35 -1.46 -49.14
N VAL A 90 -7.36 -2.34 -49.05
CA VAL A 90 -5.95 -2.04 -49.38
C VAL A 90 -5.50 -2.97 -50.50
N GLU A 91 -4.88 -2.43 -51.53
CA GLU A 91 -4.28 -3.24 -52.62
C GLU A 91 -3.06 -4.00 -52.12
N TYR A 92 -2.84 -5.16 -52.70
CA TYR A 92 -1.70 -6.03 -52.39
C TYR A 92 -0.38 -5.26 -52.41
N GLY A 93 0.41 -5.49 -51.35
CA GLY A 93 1.72 -4.88 -51.15
C GLY A 93 1.72 -3.46 -50.63
N ASN A 94 0.57 -2.80 -50.57
CA ASN A 94 0.45 -1.46 -49.99
C ASN A 94 0.27 -1.51 -48.47
N ALA A 95 0.57 -0.42 -47.81
CA ALA A 95 0.34 -0.23 -46.37
C ALA A 95 -1.11 0.17 -46.08
N ALA A 96 -1.65 -0.32 -44.96
CA ALA A 96 -2.87 0.21 -44.39
C ALA A 96 -2.56 1.45 -43.50
N ALA A 97 -3.55 2.35 -43.34
CA ALA A 97 -3.41 3.54 -42.47
C ALA A 97 -4.00 3.25 -41.08
N ALA A 98 -3.15 3.17 -40.06
CA ALA A 98 -3.62 2.98 -38.70
C ALA A 98 -4.45 4.18 -38.19
N PRO A 99 -5.63 3.94 -37.62
CA PRO A 99 -6.38 5.00 -36.91
C PRO A 99 -5.68 5.39 -35.60
N GLU A 100 -6.15 6.47 -34.97
CA GLU A 100 -5.76 6.79 -33.59
C GLU A 100 -6.33 5.74 -32.63
N ALA A 101 -5.47 5.18 -31.76
CA ALA A 101 -5.90 4.22 -30.77
C ALA A 101 -6.68 4.92 -29.64
N PRO A 102 -7.86 4.39 -29.24
CA PRO A 102 -8.63 4.97 -28.15
C PRO A 102 -7.85 5.03 -26.84
N ALA A 103 -8.03 6.12 -26.09
CA ALA A 103 -7.49 6.22 -24.74
C ALA A 103 -8.39 5.46 -23.74
N HIS A 104 -7.79 4.61 -22.91
CA HIS A 104 -8.47 3.88 -21.86
C HIS A 104 -7.89 4.26 -20.49
N GLU A 105 -8.77 4.54 -19.53
CA GLU A 105 -8.35 4.87 -18.17
C GLU A 105 -7.55 3.71 -17.56
N GLY A 106 -6.37 4.02 -17.03
CA GLY A 106 -5.48 3.04 -16.43
C GLY A 106 -4.73 2.14 -17.41
N TYR A 107 -4.74 2.45 -18.70
CA TYR A 107 -4.01 1.72 -19.73
C TYR A 107 -3.20 2.66 -20.63
N THR A 108 -2.07 2.16 -21.09
CA THR A 108 -1.22 2.84 -22.06
C THR A 108 -1.18 2.02 -23.34
N PHE A 109 -1.48 2.65 -24.49
CA PHE A 109 -1.33 2.03 -25.79
C PHE A 109 0.14 1.67 -26.04
N THR A 110 0.41 0.43 -26.46
CA THR A 110 1.76 -0.10 -26.70
C THR A 110 2.08 -0.39 -28.15
N GLY A 111 1.07 -0.36 -29.03
CA GLY A 111 1.22 -0.62 -30.44
C GLY A 111 0.09 -1.48 -31.01
N TRP A 112 0.27 -1.93 -32.23
CA TRP A 112 -0.64 -2.82 -32.93
C TRP A 112 -0.05 -4.24 -32.95
N ASP A 113 -0.90 -5.28 -32.91
CA ASP A 113 -0.47 -6.68 -32.80
C ASP A 113 0.04 -7.30 -34.10
N ASN A 114 -0.33 -6.74 -35.26
CA ASN A 114 0.06 -7.21 -36.56
C ASN A 114 0.74 -6.11 -37.37
N ASP A 115 1.65 -6.52 -38.26
CA ASP A 115 2.23 -5.66 -39.29
C ASP A 115 1.21 -5.42 -40.41
N PHE A 116 1.03 -4.18 -40.80
CA PHE A 116 0.13 -3.72 -41.82
C PHE A 116 0.82 -2.81 -42.88
N GLU A 117 2.17 -2.81 -42.91
CA GLU A 117 2.95 -2.02 -43.87
C GLU A 117 2.96 -2.64 -45.29
N SER A 118 2.68 -3.95 -45.40
CA SER A 118 2.60 -4.66 -46.67
C SER A 118 1.49 -5.71 -46.64
N VAL A 119 0.29 -5.30 -47.03
CA VAL A 119 -0.91 -6.14 -46.96
C VAL A 119 -0.92 -7.20 -48.05
N SER A 120 -0.94 -8.47 -47.68
CA SER A 120 -0.96 -9.63 -48.58
C SER A 120 -2.24 -10.49 -48.47
N CYS A 121 -3.07 -10.26 -47.44
CA CYS A 121 -4.35 -10.95 -47.23
C CYS A 121 -5.27 -10.08 -46.35
N SER A 122 -6.55 -10.42 -46.27
CA SER A 122 -7.47 -9.79 -45.34
C SER A 122 -7.07 -10.11 -43.91
N MET A 123 -7.04 -9.10 -43.06
CA MET A 123 -6.53 -9.22 -41.68
C MET A 123 -7.27 -8.33 -40.71
N THR A 124 -7.19 -8.70 -39.43
CA THR A 124 -7.60 -7.86 -38.28
C THR A 124 -6.35 -7.44 -37.54
N VAL A 125 -6.28 -6.16 -37.18
CA VAL A 125 -5.17 -5.54 -36.43
C VAL A 125 -5.73 -4.97 -35.16
N ALA A 126 -5.29 -5.49 -34.00
CA ALA A 126 -5.78 -5.08 -32.68
C ALA A 126 -4.82 -4.13 -31.99
N ALA A 127 -5.37 -3.05 -31.43
CA ALA A 127 -4.65 -2.15 -30.55
C ALA A 127 -4.26 -2.89 -29.24
N GLN A 128 -2.97 -2.87 -28.90
CA GLN A 128 -2.43 -3.49 -27.69
C GLN A 128 -2.25 -2.44 -26.60
N TYR A 129 -2.54 -2.83 -25.36
CA TYR A 129 -2.46 -1.95 -24.19
C TYR A 129 -1.76 -2.63 -23.03
N ALA A 130 -0.95 -1.87 -22.33
CA ALA A 130 -0.40 -2.25 -21.03
C ALA A 130 -1.20 -1.57 -19.92
N ARG A 131 -1.57 -2.34 -18.89
CA ARG A 131 -2.20 -1.78 -17.69
C ARG A 131 -1.15 -0.98 -16.91
N ASN A 132 -1.48 0.26 -16.54
CA ASN A 132 -0.57 1.14 -15.80
C ASN A 132 -0.31 0.59 -14.41
N SER A 133 0.86 0.89 -13.88
CA SER A 133 1.25 0.57 -12.51
C SER A 133 1.71 1.81 -11.79
N TYR A 134 1.49 1.82 -10.46
CA TYR A 134 1.81 2.93 -9.58
C TYR A 134 2.57 2.44 -8.38
N THR A 135 3.39 3.32 -7.82
CA THR A 135 4.16 3.04 -6.61
C THR A 135 3.36 3.45 -5.39
N VAL A 136 3.22 2.54 -4.43
CA VAL A 136 2.69 2.83 -3.10
C VAL A 136 3.84 2.74 -2.11
N THR A 137 4.15 3.86 -1.45
CA THR A 137 5.23 3.96 -0.46
C THR A 137 4.64 4.16 0.92
N PHE A 138 5.03 3.31 1.87
CA PHE A 138 4.62 3.38 3.28
C PHE A 138 5.73 4.05 4.08
N LEU A 139 5.37 5.14 4.77
CA LEU A 139 6.28 5.87 5.64
C LEU A 139 5.86 5.77 7.09
N ASP A 140 6.82 5.76 8.01
CA ASP A 140 6.54 5.98 9.42
C ASP A 140 6.32 7.47 9.69
N TRP A 141 5.90 7.81 10.92
CA TRP A 141 5.58 9.17 11.38
C TRP A 141 6.72 10.18 11.21
N ASP A 142 7.98 9.71 11.18
CA ASP A 142 9.19 10.54 11.03
C ASP A 142 9.68 10.63 9.58
N GLY A 143 8.95 10.03 8.63
CA GLY A 143 9.29 9.98 7.21
C GLY A 143 10.20 8.80 6.83
N THR A 144 10.53 7.91 7.76
CA THR A 144 11.28 6.69 7.45
C THR A 144 10.44 5.78 6.55
N GLU A 145 11.01 5.31 5.44
CA GLU A 145 10.35 4.34 4.56
C GLU A 145 10.30 2.96 5.23
N LEU A 146 9.08 2.45 5.36
CA LEU A 146 8.81 1.11 5.91
C LEU A 146 8.74 0.06 4.82
N SER A 147 8.15 0.41 3.68
CA SER A 147 7.96 -0.47 2.53
C SER A 147 7.58 0.32 1.29
N SER A 148 7.82 -0.26 0.11
CA SER A 148 7.33 0.24 -1.16
C SER A 148 6.92 -0.93 -2.04
N GLU A 149 5.83 -0.79 -2.80
CA GLU A 149 5.35 -1.80 -3.73
C GLU A 149 4.79 -1.17 -5.00
N THR A 150 4.72 -1.97 -6.06
CA THR A 150 4.08 -1.58 -7.33
C THR A 150 2.72 -2.24 -7.43
N VAL A 151 1.68 -1.43 -7.67
CA VAL A 151 0.27 -1.84 -7.75
C VAL A 151 -0.28 -1.49 -9.12
N LEU A 152 -1.04 -2.38 -9.74
CA LEU A 152 -1.69 -2.10 -11.02
C LEU A 152 -2.89 -1.16 -10.83
N HIS A 153 -3.16 -0.36 -11.84
CA HIS A 153 -4.30 0.60 -11.85
C HIS A 153 -5.59 -0.05 -11.34
N GLY A 154 -6.23 0.58 -10.37
CA GLY A 154 -7.51 0.14 -9.80
C GLY A 154 -7.41 -1.01 -8.78
N GLU A 155 -6.23 -1.56 -8.54
CA GLU A 155 -6.01 -2.55 -7.48
C GLU A 155 -5.78 -1.89 -6.12
N SER A 156 -5.71 -2.71 -5.09
CA SER A 156 -5.41 -2.27 -3.72
C SER A 156 -4.00 -2.65 -3.35
N ALA A 157 -3.34 -1.80 -2.57
CA ALA A 157 -2.04 -2.11 -1.99
C ALA A 157 -2.15 -3.26 -0.98
N ALA A 158 -1.08 -4.03 -0.85
CA ALA A 158 -0.97 -5.08 0.14
C ALA A 158 -0.92 -4.48 1.56
N GLN A 159 -1.56 -5.16 2.52
CA GLN A 159 -1.44 -4.75 3.91
C GLN A 159 -0.06 -5.14 4.45
N ILE A 160 0.67 -4.15 4.96
CA ILE A 160 1.90 -4.39 5.71
C ILE A 160 1.61 -4.51 7.22
N PRO A 161 2.46 -5.18 8.02
CA PRO A 161 2.33 -5.20 9.46
C PRO A 161 2.27 -3.78 10.04
N SER A 162 1.38 -3.58 11.04
CA SER A 162 1.28 -2.29 11.73
C SER A 162 2.63 -1.90 12.35
N PRO A 163 3.16 -0.72 12.05
CA PRO A 163 4.40 -0.26 12.63
C PRO A 163 4.22 0.02 14.13
N VAL A 164 5.31 -0.09 14.89
CA VAL A 164 5.29 0.04 16.35
C VAL A 164 6.04 1.29 16.78
N ARG A 165 5.36 2.13 17.57
CA ARG A 165 5.94 3.32 18.19
C ARG A 165 5.71 3.27 19.69
N THR A 166 6.80 3.31 20.48
CA THR A 166 6.72 3.25 21.93
C THR A 166 5.85 4.37 22.51
N GLY A 167 4.88 4.01 23.34
CA GLY A 167 3.94 4.96 23.96
C GLY A 167 2.82 5.44 23.05
N TYR A 168 2.67 4.86 21.86
CA TYR A 168 1.63 5.20 20.90
C TYR A 168 0.95 3.95 20.35
N THR A 169 -0.30 4.10 19.96
CA THR A 169 -1.08 3.07 19.27
C THR A 169 -1.23 3.47 17.80
N PHE A 170 -0.85 2.58 16.89
CA PHE A 170 -1.10 2.78 15.46
C PHE A 170 -2.61 2.79 15.18
N ILE A 171 -3.11 3.81 14.49
CA ILE A 171 -4.53 4.00 14.20
C ILE A 171 -4.86 3.90 12.71
N GLY A 172 -3.86 3.75 11.84
CA GLY A 172 -4.06 3.61 10.39
C GLY A 172 -3.08 4.43 9.56
N TRP A 173 -3.37 4.48 8.27
CA TRP A 173 -2.63 5.26 7.29
C TRP A 173 -3.39 6.53 6.92
N ASP A 174 -2.70 7.62 6.57
CA ASP A 174 -3.31 8.88 6.17
C ASP A 174 -3.84 8.90 4.73
N ALA A 175 -3.55 7.84 3.95
CA ALA A 175 -3.96 7.69 2.57
C ALA A 175 -4.84 6.45 2.36
N SER A 176 -5.69 6.48 1.32
CA SER A 176 -6.42 5.30 0.86
C SER A 176 -5.49 4.34 0.14
N LEU A 177 -5.57 3.06 0.50
CA LEU A 177 -4.79 1.97 -0.07
C LEU A 177 -5.62 1.09 -1.02
N THR A 178 -6.81 1.54 -1.38
CA THR A 178 -7.72 0.83 -2.30
C THR A 178 -7.95 1.64 -3.56
N ASN A 179 -8.14 0.95 -4.69
CA ASN A 179 -8.37 1.57 -5.99
C ASN A 179 -7.27 2.58 -6.37
N ILE A 180 -6.04 2.09 -6.43
CA ILE A 180 -4.85 2.91 -6.72
C ILE A 180 -4.87 3.33 -8.20
N THR A 181 -4.89 4.65 -8.43
CA THR A 181 -4.93 5.26 -9.79
C THR A 181 -3.79 6.23 -10.06
N SER A 182 -2.91 6.44 -9.08
CA SER A 182 -1.69 7.25 -9.17
C SER A 182 -0.70 6.78 -8.09
N ASP A 183 0.52 7.28 -8.11
CA ASP A 183 1.47 7.07 -7.03
C ASP A 183 0.91 7.59 -5.69
N VAL A 184 1.08 6.80 -4.62
CA VAL A 184 0.56 7.08 -3.28
C VAL A 184 1.69 7.01 -2.26
N THR A 185 1.73 8.00 -1.37
CA THR A 185 2.52 7.94 -0.14
C THR A 185 1.57 7.86 1.04
N ALA A 186 1.68 6.80 1.83
CA ALA A 186 0.86 6.54 3.01
C ALA A 186 1.72 6.66 4.27
N THR A 187 1.39 7.61 5.15
CA THR A 187 2.12 7.85 6.39
C THR A 187 1.37 7.26 7.58
N ALA A 188 2.08 6.54 8.45
CA ALA A 188 1.53 5.94 9.65
C ALA A 188 1.01 7.00 10.62
N GLN A 189 -0.23 6.81 11.08
CA GLN A 189 -0.90 7.67 12.04
C GLN A 189 -0.97 6.99 13.39
N TYR A 190 -0.74 7.76 14.46
CA TYR A 190 -0.66 7.25 15.82
C TYR A 190 -1.46 8.11 16.80
N GLU A 191 -2.02 7.45 17.77
CA GLU A 191 -2.60 8.08 18.96
C GLU A 191 -1.68 7.83 20.17
N ILE A 192 -1.44 8.87 20.98
CA ILE A 192 -0.65 8.74 22.21
C ILE A 192 -1.41 7.91 23.24
N ASN A 193 -0.76 6.91 23.83
CA ASN A 193 -1.34 6.09 24.88
C ASN A 193 -1.53 6.94 26.15
N ARG A 194 -2.59 6.64 26.88
CA ARG A 194 -2.88 7.27 28.17
C ARG A 194 -3.03 6.21 29.24
N TYR A 195 -2.45 6.48 30.41
CA TYR A 195 -2.43 5.56 31.53
C TYR A 195 -3.15 6.16 32.71
N LEU A 196 -3.88 5.31 33.43
CA LEU A 196 -4.57 5.69 34.66
C LEU A 196 -3.55 5.78 35.79
N VAL A 197 -3.46 6.97 36.41
CA VAL A 197 -2.72 7.19 37.64
C VAL A 197 -3.72 7.40 38.77
N VAL A 198 -3.61 6.60 39.84
CA VAL A 198 -4.50 6.65 40.98
C VAL A 198 -3.68 6.99 42.22
N PHE A 199 -3.97 8.13 42.84
CA PHE A 199 -3.42 8.49 44.13
C PHE A 199 -4.35 7.97 45.23
N VAL A 200 -3.78 7.24 46.18
CA VAL A 200 -4.50 6.67 47.32
C VAL A 200 -3.86 7.07 48.63
N ASP A 201 -4.66 7.14 49.67
CA ASP A 201 -4.18 7.36 51.01
C ASP A 201 -3.66 6.04 51.62
N TRP A 202 -3.12 6.13 52.86
CA TRP A 202 -2.56 5.00 53.62
C TRP A 202 -3.55 3.84 53.82
N ASP A 203 -4.87 4.15 53.88
CA ASP A 203 -5.96 3.18 54.08
C ASP A 203 -6.51 2.62 52.77
N GLY A 204 -5.93 3.01 51.61
CA GLY A 204 -6.36 2.60 50.26
C GLY A 204 -7.51 3.45 49.70
N SER A 205 -7.98 4.48 50.45
CA SER A 205 -8.99 5.40 49.93
C SER A 205 -8.43 6.22 48.77
N THR A 206 -9.24 6.42 47.72
CA THR A 206 -8.79 7.18 46.54
C THR A 206 -8.81 8.68 46.85
N ILE A 207 -7.68 9.34 46.66
CA ILE A 207 -7.52 10.79 46.72
C ILE A 207 -7.79 11.43 45.35
N SER A 208 -7.18 10.90 44.28
CA SER A 208 -7.30 11.44 42.93
C SER A 208 -7.13 10.35 41.87
N ARG A 209 -7.74 10.58 40.69
CA ARG A 209 -7.58 9.76 39.51
C ARG A 209 -7.40 10.64 38.26
N GLN A 210 -6.44 10.32 37.42
CA GLN A 210 -6.19 11.08 36.20
C GLN A 210 -5.68 10.17 35.07
N LEU A 211 -6.01 10.51 33.83
CA LEU A 211 -5.47 9.88 32.64
C LEU A 211 -4.30 10.72 32.14
N VAL A 212 -3.10 10.18 32.21
CA VAL A 212 -1.87 10.86 31.86
C VAL A 212 -1.33 10.29 30.55
N ALA A 213 -0.94 11.16 29.59
CA ALA A 213 -0.34 10.73 28.35
C ALA A 213 1.06 10.15 28.61
N TYR A 214 1.42 9.14 27.80
CA TYR A 214 2.73 8.52 27.87
C TYR A 214 3.87 9.54 27.94
N GLY A 215 4.77 9.36 28.89
CA GLY A 215 5.95 10.22 29.08
C GLY A 215 5.67 11.57 29.73
N GLN A 216 4.42 11.89 30.07
CA GLN A 216 4.07 13.11 30.80
C GLN A 216 4.06 12.87 32.30
N ALA A 217 4.20 13.96 33.07
CA ALA A 217 4.06 13.92 34.50
C ALA A 217 2.59 13.88 34.92
N ALA A 218 2.29 13.17 36.00
CA ALA A 218 1.00 13.30 36.70
C ALA A 218 0.96 14.55 37.55
N GLU A 219 -0.22 15.17 37.65
CA GLU A 219 -0.45 16.29 38.54
C GLU A 219 -0.59 15.79 39.98
N LEU A 220 0.24 16.29 40.89
CA LEU A 220 0.19 15.90 42.30
C LEU A 220 -1.07 16.49 42.96
N PRO A 221 -1.86 15.69 43.67
CA PRO A 221 -2.96 16.23 44.50
C PRO A 221 -2.42 17.00 45.70
N GLU A 222 -3.33 17.72 46.39
CA GLU A 222 -3.00 18.32 47.69
C GLU A 222 -2.48 17.26 48.66
N GLU A 223 -1.53 17.65 49.53
CA GLU A 223 -0.97 16.75 50.53
C GLU A 223 -2.06 16.29 51.50
N PRO A 224 -2.29 14.97 51.62
CA PRO A 224 -3.31 14.49 52.54
C PRO A 224 -2.88 14.61 54.00
N VAL A 225 -3.84 14.87 54.84
CA VAL A 225 -3.59 15.09 56.30
C VAL A 225 -4.00 13.84 57.05
N ARG A 226 -3.08 13.33 57.88
CA ARG A 226 -3.31 12.23 58.80
C ARG A 226 -2.93 12.66 60.20
N GLU A 227 -3.86 12.51 61.14
CA GLU A 227 -3.67 12.89 62.53
C GLU A 227 -2.47 12.15 63.16
N TYR A 228 -1.59 12.86 63.83
CA TYR A 228 -0.32 12.36 64.39
C TYR A 228 0.73 11.88 63.42
N TYR A 229 0.61 12.19 62.13
CA TYR A 229 1.58 11.82 61.12
C TYR A 229 1.94 13.03 60.25
N ASN A 230 3.19 13.07 59.82
CA ASN A 230 3.66 14.00 58.79
C ASN A 230 3.64 13.30 57.45
N PHE A 231 3.06 13.92 56.43
CA PHE A 231 3.20 13.48 55.06
C PHE A 231 4.66 13.64 54.64
N ILE A 232 5.27 12.57 54.10
CA ILE A 232 6.69 12.55 53.68
C ILE A 232 6.85 12.38 52.15
N GLY A 233 5.76 12.23 51.41
CA GLY A 233 5.79 12.13 49.96
C GLY A 233 4.92 11.01 49.42
N TRP A 234 5.09 10.75 48.17
CA TRP A 234 4.37 9.73 47.39
C TRP A 234 5.25 8.51 47.14
N SER A 235 4.66 7.30 47.04
CA SER A 235 5.38 6.03 46.98
C SER A 235 6.04 5.78 45.59
N ALA A 236 5.68 6.54 44.57
CA ALA A 236 6.21 6.37 43.22
C ALA A 236 6.57 7.71 42.57
N ASP A 237 7.55 7.68 41.69
CA ASP A 237 7.87 8.81 40.83
C ASP A 237 6.76 8.99 39.79
N THR A 238 6.18 10.18 39.76
CA THR A 238 5.10 10.54 38.82
C THR A 238 5.55 11.52 37.75
N SER A 239 6.84 11.76 37.60
CA SER A 239 7.40 12.71 36.63
C SER A 239 7.35 12.23 35.17
N CYS A 240 7.24 10.91 34.95
CA CYS A 240 7.21 10.30 33.62
C CYS A 240 6.37 9.01 33.64
N ILE A 241 5.10 9.13 33.32
CA ILE A 241 4.16 8.00 33.34
C ILE A 241 4.27 7.18 32.03
N THR A 242 4.59 5.89 32.17
CA THR A 242 4.73 4.94 31.04
C THR A 242 3.80 3.73 31.15
N GLU A 243 3.11 3.57 32.29
CA GLU A 243 2.17 2.47 32.55
C GLU A 243 1.14 2.90 33.61
N GLU A 244 0.10 2.07 33.81
CA GLU A 244 -0.87 2.30 34.87
C GLU A 244 -0.17 2.26 36.24
N THR A 245 -0.41 3.28 37.09
CA THR A 245 0.33 3.49 38.32
C THR A 245 -0.60 3.78 39.50
N ILE A 246 -0.38 3.09 40.63
CA ILE A 246 -0.99 3.41 41.91
C ILE A 246 0.07 4.07 42.78
N VAL A 247 -0.23 5.27 43.26
CA VAL A 247 0.66 6.11 44.08
C VAL A 247 0.07 6.26 45.46
N VAL A 248 0.79 5.77 46.44
CA VAL A 248 0.33 5.75 47.87
C VAL A 248 0.96 6.88 48.65
N ALA A 249 0.18 7.59 49.45
CA ALA A 249 0.67 8.59 50.39
C ALA A 249 1.51 7.93 51.49
N GLN A 250 2.70 8.48 51.72
CA GLN A 250 3.64 7.98 52.73
C GLN A 250 3.72 8.95 53.91
N TYR A 251 3.82 8.40 55.11
CA TYR A 251 3.79 9.16 56.34
C TYR A 251 4.89 8.72 57.28
N SER A 252 5.35 9.65 58.08
CA SER A 252 6.13 9.40 59.31
C SER A 252 5.32 9.81 60.56
N ILE A 253 5.52 9.15 61.66
CA ILE A 253 4.87 9.50 62.92
C ILE A 253 5.35 10.87 63.35
N ALA A 254 4.42 11.75 63.72
CA ALA A 254 4.66 13.13 64.15
C ALA A 254 4.25 13.36 65.64
N ILE A 255 4.75 12.50 66.50
CA ILE A 255 4.47 12.62 67.94
C ILE A 255 5.74 12.90 68.72
N THR A 256 5.63 13.64 69.75
CA THR A 256 6.74 13.88 70.72
C THR A 256 7.01 12.59 71.49
N ALA A 257 8.27 12.14 71.54
CA ALA A 257 8.64 10.98 72.34
C ALA A 257 8.28 11.23 73.82
N GLY A 258 7.53 10.30 74.44
CA GLY A 258 7.03 10.41 75.76
C GLY A 258 5.63 11.02 75.93
N ASP A 259 5.06 11.65 74.87
CA ASP A 259 3.68 12.16 74.81
C ASP A 259 2.75 11.04 74.31
N VAL A 260 2.37 10.14 75.17
CA VAL A 260 1.67 8.88 74.84
C VAL A 260 0.17 9.06 74.66
N ASP A 261 -0.42 10.08 75.31
CA ASP A 261 -1.84 10.42 75.16
C ASP A 261 -2.07 11.46 74.01
N ALA A 262 -0.95 11.98 73.43
CA ALA A 262 -0.95 12.91 72.30
C ALA A 262 -1.65 14.24 72.62
N ASP A 263 -1.55 14.72 73.86
CA ASP A 263 -2.10 16.02 74.30
C ASP A 263 -1.13 17.19 74.02
N GLY A 264 0.08 16.94 73.57
CA GLY A 264 1.12 17.89 73.22
C GLY A 264 2.09 18.15 74.38
N SER A 265 2.01 17.41 75.45
CA SER A 265 2.83 17.61 76.69
C SER A 265 3.25 16.26 77.28
N VAL A 266 4.51 16.12 77.65
CA VAL A 266 4.98 14.93 78.38
C VAL A 266 4.69 15.13 79.88
N THR A 267 3.74 14.35 80.38
CA THR A 267 3.23 14.49 81.77
C THR A 267 3.26 13.16 82.54
N ILE A 268 2.81 13.19 83.82
CA ILE A 268 2.65 11.96 84.64
C ILE A 268 1.57 11.04 84.03
N THR A 269 0.61 11.59 83.30
CA THR A 269 -0.45 10.82 82.66
C THR A 269 0.14 9.86 81.60
N ASP A 270 1.12 10.34 80.84
CA ASP A 270 1.83 9.56 79.82
C ASP A 270 2.64 8.41 80.42
N ALA A 271 3.34 8.71 81.57
CA ALA A 271 4.06 7.68 82.28
C ALA A 271 3.12 6.58 82.79
N LEU A 272 1.92 6.98 83.28
CA LEU A 272 0.90 6.05 83.76
C LEU A 272 0.32 5.24 82.60
N LEU A 273 0.08 5.87 81.42
CA LEU A 273 -0.42 5.20 80.23
C LEU A 273 0.62 4.20 79.70
N THR A 274 1.90 4.60 79.67
CA THR A 274 3.02 3.71 79.25
C THR A 274 3.11 2.50 80.19
N LEU A 275 2.96 2.69 81.50
CA LEU A 275 2.94 1.58 82.47
C LEU A 275 1.77 0.63 82.25
N ARG A 276 0.58 1.15 81.93
CA ARG A 276 -0.59 0.33 81.61
C ARG A 276 -0.39 -0.48 80.27
N ILE A 277 0.24 0.14 79.28
CA ILE A 277 0.62 -0.55 78.03
C ILE A 277 1.62 -1.68 78.31
N ALA A 278 2.68 -1.36 79.14
CA ALA A 278 3.71 -2.33 79.50
C ALA A 278 3.14 -3.52 80.30
N MET A 279 2.05 -3.28 81.08
CA MET A 279 1.33 -4.32 81.84
C MET A 279 0.22 -5.01 81.05
N GLU A 280 0.10 -4.72 79.70
CA GLU A 280 -0.96 -5.24 78.85
C GLU A 280 -2.40 -4.96 79.30
N LEU A 281 -2.59 -3.90 80.07
CA LEU A 281 -3.90 -3.49 80.60
C LEU A 281 -4.69 -2.62 79.63
N VAL A 282 -4.02 -2.17 78.55
CA VAL A 282 -4.58 -1.33 77.50
C VAL A 282 -3.98 -1.82 76.21
N THR A 283 -4.79 -1.89 75.14
CA THR A 283 -4.30 -2.13 73.78
C THR A 283 -3.87 -0.80 73.13
N PRO A 284 -2.57 -0.56 72.95
CA PRO A 284 -2.10 0.71 72.38
C PRO A 284 -2.33 0.82 70.88
N SER A 285 -2.44 2.04 70.38
CA SER A 285 -2.29 2.35 68.96
C SER A 285 -0.80 2.32 68.58
N GLU A 286 -0.53 2.27 67.24
CA GLU A 286 0.83 2.35 66.71
C GLU A 286 1.55 3.62 67.18
N VAL A 287 0.84 4.74 67.16
CA VAL A 287 1.34 6.06 67.67
C VAL A 287 1.73 6.00 69.11
N GLN A 288 0.88 5.38 69.97
CA GLN A 288 1.14 5.24 71.41
C GLN A 288 2.35 4.32 71.64
N LEU A 289 2.55 3.26 70.87
CA LEU A 289 3.72 2.40 71.02
C LEU A 289 5.02 3.17 70.70
N VAL A 290 5.02 3.95 69.61
CA VAL A 290 6.20 4.77 69.28
C VAL A 290 6.46 5.87 70.30
N ALA A 291 5.43 6.53 70.79
CA ALA A 291 5.57 7.57 71.82
C ALA A 291 6.04 7.00 73.18
N ALA A 292 5.58 5.79 73.54
CA ALA A 292 5.89 5.15 74.79
C ALA A 292 7.29 4.49 74.83
N ASP A 293 7.84 4.07 73.71
CA ASP A 293 9.20 3.55 73.58
C ASP A 293 10.21 4.72 73.55
N ILE A 294 10.42 5.36 74.68
CA ILE A 294 11.22 6.58 74.77
C ILE A 294 12.74 6.30 74.64
N ASN A 295 13.16 5.06 74.95
CA ASN A 295 14.56 4.66 74.92
C ASN A 295 14.95 4.00 73.54
N GLU A 296 13.96 3.85 72.61
CA GLU A 296 14.10 3.31 71.26
C GLU A 296 14.65 1.86 71.23
N ASP A 297 14.33 1.05 72.26
CA ASP A 297 14.75 -0.34 72.35
C ASP A 297 13.75 -1.33 71.69
N MET A 298 12.70 -0.82 71.05
CA MET A 298 11.58 -1.52 70.45
C MET A 298 10.71 -2.33 71.41
N CYS A 299 10.73 -2.00 72.68
CA CYS A 299 9.99 -2.70 73.68
C CYS A 299 9.41 -1.75 74.74
N VAL A 300 8.10 -1.53 74.68
CA VAL A 300 7.45 -0.69 75.76
C VAL A 300 7.36 -1.46 77.04
N ASN A 301 8.11 -1.00 78.03
CA ASN A 301 8.20 -1.63 79.34
C ASN A 301 8.26 -0.61 80.51
N VAL A 302 8.53 -1.10 81.72
CA VAL A 302 8.60 -0.28 82.93
C VAL A 302 9.73 0.77 82.94
N VAL A 303 10.81 0.50 82.17
CA VAL A 303 11.93 1.44 82.00
C VAL A 303 11.51 2.68 81.26
N ASP A 304 10.74 2.52 80.19
CA ASP A 304 10.18 3.63 79.41
C ASP A 304 9.26 4.50 80.29
N ALA A 305 8.35 3.87 81.02
CA ALA A 305 7.47 4.58 81.94
C ALA A 305 8.26 5.38 83.03
N GLN A 306 9.39 4.86 83.49
CA GLN A 306 10.28 5.57 84.41
C GLN A 306 10.98 6.75 83.73
N ILE A 307 11.45 6.63 82.55
CA ILE A 307 12.09 7.70 81.77
C ILE A 307 11.07 8.82 81.50
N ILE A 308 9.87 8.45 81.00
CA ILE A 308 8.79 9.43 80.83
C ILE A 308 8.41 10.14 82.07
N LEU A 309 8.29 9.43 83.21
CA LEU A 309 8.00 10.03 84.47
C LEU A 309 9.07 11.04 84.94
N ARG A 310 10.36 10.69 84.77
CA ARG A 310 11.46 11.62 85.06
C ARG A 310 11.41 12.85 84.18
N THR A 311 11.20 12.67 82.86
CA THR A 311 11.05 13.76 81.90
C THR A 311 9.91 14.69 82.31
N ALA A 312 8.76 14.14 82.70
CA ALA A 312 7.59 14.88 83.16
C ALA A 312 7.85 15.65 84.46
N LEU A 313 8.73 15.14 85.34
CA LEU A 313 9.11 15.80 86.61
C LEU A 313 10.31 16.73 86.44
N GLY A 314 10.98 16.77 85.28
CA GLY A 314 12.17 17.57 85.03
C GLY A 314 13.41 17.10 85.84
N ILE A 315 13.55 15.78 86.10
CA ILE A 315 14.63 15.19 86.89
C ILE A 315 15.34 14.05 86.14
#